data_7a7125f215075e7f75977d1535ccbc96
#
_entry.id   7a7125f215075e7f75977d1535ccbc96
#
_cell.length_a   1.000
_cell.length_b   1.000
_cell.length_c   1.000
_cell.angle_alpha   90.00
_cell.angle_beta   90.00
_cell.angle_gamma   90.00
#
_symmetry.space_group_name_H-M   'P 1'
#
loop_
_entity.id
_entity.type
_entity.pdbx_description
1 polymer ?
#
loop_
_entity_poly.entity_id
_entity_poly.type
_entity_poly.pdbx_seq_one_letter_code
_entity_poly.pdbx_strand_id
1 'polypeptide(L)'
;MLLTAMTLFCSCSNEPHPADPSAYKAQQELREKYLNLMYGEWQNEMPREDGQLKSVVNLKLNEDRTFTLVESTLTPGNNGEWTSIHEYTSEGTWSLRVVRDDNDELRPILYLKERQEGGTVGRMVDFLNVDNDVLHIDLYPFSELKRVE
;
A
#
# COMPACT_ATOMS: atom_id res chain seq x y z
N MET A 1 27.36 48.63 14.45
CA MET A 1 26.83 48.21 13.13
C MET A 1 26.88 46.70 13.11
N LEU A 2 25.79 46.04 13.51
CA LEU A 2 25.69 44.58 13.58
C LEU A 2 24.98 44.06 12.32
N LEU A 3 25.69 43.29 11.51
CA LEU A 3 25.12 42.58 10.35
C LEU A 3 24.53 41.26 10.87
N THR A 4 23.22 41.15 10.89
CA THR A 4 22.52 39.89 11.19
C THR A 4 22.42 39.10 9.87
N ALA A 5 23.17 38.01 9.77
CA ALA A 5 23.05 37.08 8.67
C ALA A 5 21.77 36.21 8.88
N MET A 6 20.76 36.45 8.04
CA MET A 6 19.60 35.56 7.91
C MET A 6 20.03 34.33 7.11
N THR A 7 20.18 33.20 7.79
CA THR A 7 20.27 31.88 7.17
C THR A 7 18.89 31.45 6.72
N LEU A 8 18.64 31.50 5.41
CA LEU A 8 17.48 30.87 4.79
C LEU A 8 17.67 29.34 4.85
N PHE A 9 16.93 28.68 5.70
CA PHE A 9 16.74 27.25 5.64
C PHE A 9 15.84 26.94 4.45
N CYS A 10 16.45 26.54 3.33
CA CYS A 10 15.74 25.96 2.22
C CYS A 10 15.31 24.54 2.61
N SER A 11 14.09 24.40 3.10
CA SER A 11 13.46 23.10 3.28
C SER A 11 13.17 22.54 1.90
N CYS A 12 14.04 21.68 1.39
CA CYS A 12 13.76 20.88 0.20
C CYS A 12 12.73 19.82 0.53
N SER A 13 11.45 20.17 0.54
CA SER A 13 10.38 19.21 0.39
C SER A 13 10.41 18.74 -1.08
N ASN A 14 10.80 17.49 -1.31
CA ASN A 14 10.78 16.84 -2.63
C ASN A 14 9.35 16.50 -3.09
N GLU A 15 8.36 17.28 -2.71
CA GLU A 15 7.06 17.24 -3.38
C GLU A 15 7.14 18.15 -4.59
N PRO A 16 6.92 17.63 -5.81
CA PRO A 16 6.84 18.49 -6.98
C PRO A 16 5.68 19.45 -6.76
N HIS A 17 6.01 20.71 -6.52
CA HIS A 17 5.02 21.78 -6.49
C HIS A 17 4.45 21.86 -7.90
N PRO A 18 3.18 21.57 -8.12
CA PRO A 18 2.62 21.58 -9.46
C PRO A 18 2.67 23.02 -9.97
N ALA A 19 3.53 23.27 -10.96
CA ALA A 19 3.57 24.53 -11.68
C ALA A 19 2.26 24.76 -12.47
N ASP A 20 1.42 23.71 -12.58
CA ASP A 20 0.15 23.72 -13.28
C ASP A 20 -1.00 23.36 -12.32
N PRO A 21 -1.92 24.31 -12.01
CA PRO A 21 -3.08 24.05 -11.18
C PRO A 21 -4.02 22.95 -11.71
N SER A 22 -4.05 22.74 -13.04
CA SER A 22 -4.88 21.70 -13.67
C SER A 22 -4.33 20.30 -13.37
N ALA A 23 -3.02 20.12 -13.38
CA ALA A 23 -2.36 18.87 -13.03
C ALA A 23 -2.60 18.51 -11.55
N TYR A 24 -2.55 19.49 -10.65
CA TYR A 24 -2.86 19.29 -9.24
C TYR A 24 -4.30 18.83 -9.03
N LYS A 25 -5.25 19.46 -9.71
CA LYS A 25 -6.67 19.09 -9.63
C LYS A 25 -6.88 17.66 -10.11
N ALA A 26 -6.30 17.26 -11.24
CA ALA A 26 -6.39 15.91 -11.77
C ALA A 26 -5.83 14.85 -10.79
N GLN A 27 -4.72 15.16 -10.11
CA GLN A 27 -4.16 14.29 -9.07
C GLN A 27 -5.11 14.13 -7.88
N GLN A 28 -5.74 15.21 -7.43
CA GLN A 28 -6.68 15.17 -6.32
C GLN A 28 -7.94 14.37 -6.67
N GLU A 29 -8.52 14.61 -7.85
CA GLU A 29 -9.70 13.87 -8.33
C GLU A 29 -9.40 12.37 -8.43
N LEU A 30 -8.23 11.98 -8.94
CA LEU A 30 -7.83 10.59 -9.03
C LEU A 30 -7.64 9.96 -7.64
N ARG A 31 -7.02 10.70 -6.71
CA ARG A 31 -6.84 10.26 -5.33
C ARG A 31 -8.20 10.03 -4.66
N GLU A 32 -9.10 10.99 -4.72
CA GLU A 32 -10.43 10.90 -4.11
C GLU A 32 -11.27 9.77 -4.68
N LYS A 33 -11.19 9.55 -5.99
CA LYS A 33 -11.88 8.45 -6.67
C LYS A 33 -11.54 7.09 -6.06
N TYR A 34 -10.26 6.82 -5.83
CA TYR A 34 -9.83 5.51 -5.33
C TYR A 34 -9.85 5.40 -3.81
N LEU A 35 -9.70 6.50 -3.10
CA LEU A 35 -9.54 6.50 -1.66
C LEU A 35 -10.68 5.78 -0.93
N ASN A 36 -11.92 6.10 -1.28
CA ASN A 36 -13.12 5.52 -0.66
C ASN A 36 -13.34 4.06 -1.07
N LEU A 37 -12.77 3.62 -2.19
CA LEU A 37 -12.87 2.26 -2.67
C LEU A 37 -11.87 1.32 -1.99
N MET A 38 -10.81 1.87 -1.39
CA MET A 38 -9.73 1.06 -0.80
C MET A 38 -9.98 0.65 0.64
N TYR A 39 -10.84 1.35 1.39
CA TYR A 39 -11.15 0.97 2.76
C TYR A 39 -11.75 -0.42 2.87
N GLY A 40 -11.37 -1.14 3.90
CA GLY A 40 -11.89 -2.47 4.21
C GLY A 40 -10.82 -3.53 4.37
N GLU A 41 -11.25 -4.76 4.39
CA GLU A 41 -10.40 -5.93 4.49
C GLU A 41 -10.31 -6.63 3.14
N TRP A 42 -9.08 -7.00 2.78
CA TRP A 42 -8.74 -7.61 1.50
C TRP A 42 -7.93 -8.86 1.74
N GLN A 43 -8.24 -9.93 1.04
CA GLN A 43 -7.51 -11.19 1.20
C GLN A 43 -7.31 -11.91 -0.11
N ASN A 44 -6.31 -12.76 -0.15
CA ASN A 44 -6.15 -13.78 -1.16
C ASN A 44 -5.33 -14.95 -0.61
N GLU A 45 -5.46 -16.10 -1.24
CA GLU A 45 -4.66 -17.27 -0.96
C GLU A 45 -4.17 -17.91 -2.26
N MET A 46 -2.99 -18.48 -2.22
CA MET A 46 -2.36 -19.11 -3.37
C MET A 46 -1.67 -20.42 -2.96
N PRO A 47 -1.97 -21.54 -3.63
CA PRO A 47 -1.23 -22.79 -3.43
C PRO A 47 0.22 -22.61 -3.92
N ARG A 48 1.16 -23.23 -3.22
CA ARG A 48 2.58 -23.27 -3.56
C ARG A 48 3.07 -24.72 -3.49
N GLU A 49 4.19 -24.98 -4.17
CA GLU A 49 4.87 -26.29 -4.13
C GLU A 49 3.90 -27.45 -4.37
N ASP A 50 3.20 -27.42 -5.51
CA ASP A 50 2.21 -28.45 -5.90
C ASP A 50 1.12 -28.72 -4.85
N GLY A 51 0.74 -27.68 -4.09
CA GLY A 51 -0.31 -27.75 -3.07
C GLY A 51 0.17 -28.22 -1.70
N GLN A 52 1.48 -28.39 -1.50
CA GLN A 52 2.03 -28.74 -0.19
C GLN A 52 2.10 -27.54 0.76
N LEU A 53 2.13 -26.34 0.20
CA LEU A 53 2.09 -25.07 0.94
C LEU A 53 1.01 -24.15 0.38
N LYS A 54 0.57 -23.22 1.21
CA LYS A 54 -0.34 -22.14 0.82
C LYS A 54 0.19 -20.82 1.34
N SER A 55 0.30 -19.81 0.46
CA SER A 55 0.49 -18.43 0.90
C SER A 55 -0.88 -17.78 1.10
N VAL A 56 -1.02 -17.02 2.18
CA VAL A 56 -2.22 -16.24 2.50
C VAL A 56 -1.80 -14.82 2.82
N VAL A 57 -2.55 -13.87 2.32
CA VAL A 57 -2.38 -12.46 2.63
C VAL A 57 -3.72 -11.86 3.10
N ASN A 58 -3.67 -11.09 4.18
CA ASN A 58 -4.77 -10.27 4.65
C ASN A 58 -4.28 -8.84 4.80
N LEU A 59 -4.90 -7.92 4.08
CA LEU A 59 -4.62 -6.50 4.14
C LEU A 59 -5.86 -5.76 4.62
N LYS A 60 -5.75 -5.05 5.74
CA LYS A 60 -6.80 -4.19 6.26
C LYS A 60 -6.38 -2.73 6.13
N LEU A 61 -7.20 -1.94 5.44
CA LEU A 61 -7.02 -0.50 5.25
C LEU A 61 -8.15 0.24 5.96
N ASN A 62 -7.82 0.91 7.06
CA ASN A 62 -8.80 1.62 7.89
C ASN A 62 -9.00 3.06 7.41
N GLU A 63 -10.18 3.64 7.69
CA GLU A 63 -10.52 5.02 7.35
C GLU A 63 -9.64 6.05 8.06
N ASP A 64 -9.13 5.71 9.27
CA ASP A 64 -8.20 6.54 10.03
C ASP A 64 -6.77 6.51 9.48
N ARG A 65 -6.57 5.89 8.32
CA ARG A 65 -5.28 5.73 7.63
C ARG A 65 -4.31 4.79 8.32
N THR A 66 -4.75 3.95 9.22
CA THR A 66 -3.96 2.83 9.71
C THR A 66 -4.15 1.60 8.82
N PHE A 67 -3.15 0.72 8.79
CA PHE A 67 -3.24 -0.57 8.13
C PHE A 67 -2.70 -1.70 8.99
N THR A 68 -3.17 -2.89 8.71
CA THR A 68 -2.58 -4.15 9.16
C THR A 68 -2.42 -5.06 7.95
N LEU A 69 -1.23 -5.60 7.75
CA LEU A 69 -0.92 -6.58 6.71
C LEU A 69 -0.42 -7.85 7.38
N VAL A 70 -1.07 -8.96 7.12
CA VAL A 70 -0.65 -10.29 7.61
C VAL A 70 -0.34 -11.17 6.41
N GLU A 71 0.89 -11.65 6.35
CA GLU A 71 1.39 -12.57 5.33
C GLU A 71 1.73 -13.89 6.00
N SER A 72 1.09 -14.99 5.60
CA SER A 72 1.24 -16.30 6.22
C SER A 72 1.59 -17.37 5.20
N THR A 73 2.40 -18.33 5.64
CA THR A 73 2.62 -19.58 4.91
C THR A 73 2.04 -20.72 5.73
N LEU A 74 1.16 -21.49 5.11
CA LEU A 74 0.44 -22.58 5.73
C LEU A 74 0.89 -23.92 5.15
N THR A 75 0.85 -24.98 5.98
CA THR A 75 1.05 -26.38 5.59
C THR A 75 -0.17 -27.21 5.97
N PRO A 76 -0.55 -28.25 5.21
CA PRO A 76 -1.64 -29.13 5.58
C PRO A 76 -1.28 -29.94 6.84
N GLY A 77 -2.14 -29.91 7.81
CA GLY A 77 -2.07 -30.75 9.00
C GLY A 77 -2.66 -32.14 8.78
N ASN A 78 -2.46 -33.02 9.76
CA ASN A 78 -2.91 -34.43 9.69
C ASN A 78 -4.43 -34.59 9.57
N ASN A 79 -5.23 -33.58 9.91
CA ASN A 79 -6.69 -33.59 9.88
C ASN A 79 -7.27 -32.85 8.67
N GLY A 80 -6.44 -32.47 7.69
CA GLY A 80 -6.85 -31.65 6.55
C GLY A 80 -6.99 -30.15 6.87
N GLU A 81 -6.72 -29.75 8.10
CA GLU A 81 -6.65 -28.34 8.49
C GLU A 81 -5.30 -27.74 8.09
N TRP A 82 -5.32 -26.46 7.70
CA TRP A 82 -4.10 -25.73 7.39
C TRP A 82 -3.50 -25.11 8.65
N THR A 83 -2.20 -25.31 8.88
CA THR A 83 -1.48 -24.78 10.04
C THR A 83 -0.43 -23.79 9.58
N SER A 84 -0.37 -22.62 10.21
CA SER A 84 0.65 -21.60 9.93
C SER A 84 2.02 -22.11 10.40
N ILE A 85 2.99 -22.07 9.47
CA ILE A 85 4.40 -22.36 9.75
C ILE A 85 5.25 -21.10 9.74
N HIS A 86 4.75 -20.04 9.14
CA HIS A 86 5.37 -18.73 9.13
C HIS A 86 4.28 -17.67 9.04
N GLU A 87 4.40 -16.63 9.88
CA GLU A 87 3.50 -15.48 9.84
C GLU A 87 4.32 -14.21 10.05
N TYR A 88 4.07 -13.24 9.23
CA TYR A 88 4.61 -11.89 9.34
C TYR A 88 3.47 -10.89 9.41
N THR A 89 3.46 -10.07 10.46
CA THR A 89 2.49 -8.99 10.63
C THR A 89 3.19 -7.65 10.55
N SER A 90 2.66 -6.77 9.71
CA SER A 90 3.10 -5.40 9.52
C SER A 90 1.95 -4.44 9.82
N GLU A 91 2.23 -3.40 10.58
CA GLU A 91 1.27 -2.38 10.97
C GLU A 91 1.85 -0.98 10.77
N GLY A 92 0.98 -0.02 10.54
CA GLY A 92 1.40 1.36 10.38
C GLY A 92 0.34 2.26 9.80
N THR A 93 0.76 3.19 8.96
CA THR A 93 -0.14 4.11 8.27
C THR A 93 -0.06 3.91 6.75
N TRP A 94 -1.16 4.17 6.07
CA TRP A 94 -1.21 4.09 4.63
C TRP A 94 -1.67 5.40 4.00
N SER A 95 -1.25 5.60 2.76
CA SER A 95 -1.71 6.70 1.94
C SER A 95 -1.76 6.29 0.47
N LEU A 96 -2.63 6.95 -0.28
CA LEU A 96 -2.67 6.84 -1.73
C LEU A 96 -1.88 8.02 -2.31
N ARG A 97 -0.81 7.71 -3.05
CA ARG A 97 -0.03 8.69 -3.80
C ARG A 97 -0.41 8.60 -5.27
N VAL A 98 -0.32 9.71 -5.97
CA VAL A 98 -0.47 9.76 -7.42
C VAL A 98 0.87 10.15 -8.01
N VAL A 99 1.39 9.31 -8.87
CA VAL A 99 2.67 9.52 -9.56
C VAL A 99 2.46 9.54 -11.06
N ARG A 100 3.44 10.06 -11.80
CA ARG A 100 3.49 9.91 -13.26
C ARG A 100 4.32 8.69 -13.59
N ASP A 101 3.82 7.89 -14.51
CA ASP A 101 4.55 6.77 -15.06
C ASP A 101 5.49 7.21 -16.22
N ASP A 102 6.16 6.24 -16.83
CA ASP A 102 7.10 6.49 -17.93
C ASP A 102 6.42 7.05 -19.20
N ASN A 103 5.10 6.96 -19.32
CA ASN A 103 4.29 7.51 -20.40
C ASN A 103 3.70 8.88 -20.04
N ASP A 104 4.11 9.48 -18.91
CA ASP A 104 3.57 10.72 -18.36
C ASP A 104 2.09 10.64 -17.95
N GLU A 105 1.57 9.44 -17.75
CA GLU A 105 0.22 9.19 -17.26
C GLU A 105 0.15 9.15 -15.73
N LEU A 106 -0.92 9.73 -15.16
CA LEU A 106 -1.14 9.72 -13.72
C LEU A 106 -1.66 8.33 -13.28
N ARG A 107 -0.95 7.72 -12.34
CA ARG A 107 -1.37 6.46 -11.71
C ARG A 107 -1.33 6.52 -10.19
N PRO A 108 -2.28 5.87 -9.51
CA PRO A 108 -2.24 5.76 -8.06
C PRO A 108 -1.24 4.70 -7.61
N ILE A 109 -0.61 4.96 -6.46
CA ILE A 109 0.26 4.00 -5.75
C ILE A 109 -0.19 3.93 -4.30
N LEU A 110 -0.36 2.73 -3.78
CA LEU A 110 -0.55 2.49 -2.35
C LEU A 110 0.81 2.59 -1.64
N TYR A 111 0.91 3.48 -0.69
CA TYR A 111 2.09 3.65 0.13
C TYR A 111 1.79 3.19 1.56
N LEU A 112 2.47 2.13 2.00
CA LEU A 112 2.40 1.60 3.35
C LEU A 112 3.63 2.08 4.13
N LYS A 113 3.41 2.80 5.21
CA LYS A 113 4.47 3.26 6.12
C LYS A 113 4.43 2.39 7.37
N GLU A 114 5.24 1.36 7.35
CA GLU A 114 5.31 0.33 8.39
C GLU A 114 6.00 0.88 9.65
N ARG A 115 5.46 0.54 10.80
CA ARG A 115 6.08 0.80 12.10
C ARG A 115 7.04 -0.33 12.43
N GLN A 116 8.29 0.02 12.70
CA GLN A 116 9.33 -0.93 13.13
C GLN A 116 9.99 -0.44 14.41
N GLU A 117 10.69 -1.34 15.10
CA GLU A 117 11.52 -0.98 16.23
C GLU A 117 12.64 -0.03 15.76
N GLY A 118 12.64 1.19 16.29
CA GLY A 118 13.60 2.23 15.90
C GLY A 118 13.20 3.16 14.77
N GLY A 119 11.98 3.03 14.21
CA GLY A 119 11.53 3.97 13.19
C GLY A 119 10.36 3.51 12.33
N THR A 120 10.35 3.96 11.09
CA THR A 120 9.35 3.58 10.09
C THR A 120 10.00 3.26 8.77
N VAL A 121 9.49 2.25 8.07
CA VAL A 121 9.91 1.86 6.72
C VAL A 121 8.74 2.06 5.75
N GLY A 122 9.03 2.64 4.61
CA GLY A 122 8.04 2.83 3.54
C GLY A 122 8.08 1.68 2.54
N ARG A 123 6.92 1.10 2.24
CA ARG A 123 6.71 0.13 1.18
C ARG A 123 5.76 0.74 0.15
N MET A 124 6.23 0.92 -1.07
CA MET A 124 5.37 1.29 -2.20
C MET A 124 4.83 0.01 -2.81
N VAL A 125 3.53 -0.01 -3.02
CA VAL A 125 2.84 -1.14 -3.64
C VAL A 125 2.14 -0.60 -4.87
N ASP A 126 2.48 -1.14 -6.03
CA ASP A 126 1.84 -0.76 -7.27
C ASP A 126 0.37 -1.17 -7.22
N PHE A 127 -0.47 -0.16 -7.37
CA PHE A 127 -1.90 -0.29 -7.37
C PHE A 127 -2.41 0.00 -8.77
N LEU A 128 -3.10 -0.96 -9.36
CA LEU A 128 -3.56 -0.86 -10.74
C LEU A 128 -5.01 -0.39 -10.81
N ASN A 129 -5.90 -1.00 -10.00
CA ASN A 129 -7.33 -0.69 -10.02
C ASN A 129 -8.07 -1.34 -8.84
N VAL A 130 -9.27 -0.83 -8.55
CA VAL A 130 -10.28 -1.52 -7.74
C VAL A 130 -11.51 -1.72 -8.63
N ASP A 131 -11.89 -2.96 -8.84
CA ASP A 131 -13.05 -3.33 -9.65
C ASP A 131 -13.80 -4.49 -9.01
N ASN A 132 -15.13 -4.36 -8.88
CA ASN A 132 -16.03 -5.40 -8.37
C ASN A 132 -15.52 -6.11 -7.09
N ASP A 133 -15.09 -5.34 -6.09
CA ASP A 133 -14.53 -5.86 -4.84
C ASP A 133 -13.21 -6.66 -5.01
N VAL A 134 -12.52 -6.42 -6.12
CA VAL A 134 -11.17 -6.90 -6.37
C VAL A 134 -10.20 -5.73 -6.38
N LEU A 135 -9.18 -5.79 -5.56
CA LEU A 135 -8.06 -4.87 -5.52
C LEU A 135 -6.91 -5.46 -6.34
N HIS A 136 -6.68 -4.91 -7.52
CA HIS A 136 -5.54 -5.28 -8.36
C HIS A 136 -4.29 -4.54 -7.85
N ILE A 137 -3.34 -5.30 -7.36
CA ILE A 137 -2.20 -4.79 -6.62
C ILE A 137 -0.99 -5.71 -6.82
N ASP A 138 0.20 -5.15 -6.95
CA ASP A 138 1.44 -5.93 -6.98
C ASP A 138 1.99 -6.13 -5.57
N LEU A 139 1.48 -7.16 -4.91
CA LEU A 139 1.92 -7.61 -3.58
C LEU A 139 2.39 -9.06 -3.69
N TYR A 140 3.62 -9.25 -4.17
CA TYR A 140 4.17 -10.58 -4.44
C TYR A 140 3.92 -11.57 -3.29
N PRO A 141 3.43 -12.80 -3.59
CA PRO A 141 3.18 -13.38 -4.92
C PRO A 141 1.79 -13.06 -5.50
N PHE A 142 1.03 -12.17 -4.89
CA PHE A 142 -0.35 -11.86 -5.28
C PHE A 142 -0.40 -10.69 -6.26
N SER A 143 -1.22 -10.81 -7.30
CA SER A 143 -1.55 -9.75 -8.25
C SER A 143 -2.93 -9.14 -8.00
N GLU A 144 -3.72 -9.76 -7.12
CA GLU A 144 -5.04 -9.29 -6.74
C GLU A 144 -5.41 -9.72 -5.32
N LEU A 145 -6.23 -8.93 -4.66
CA LEU A 145 -6.88 -9.26 -3.39
C LEU A 145 -8.39 -9.09 -3.55
N LYS A 146 -9.16 -9.90 -2.83
CA LYS A 146 -10.63 -9.84 -2.81
C LYS A 146 -11.11 -9.24 -1.50
N ARG A 147 -12.18 -8.46 -1.59
CA ARG A 147 -12.81 -7.89 -0.40
C ARG A 147 -13.37 -9.00 0.48
N VAL A 148 -13.15 -8.89 1.78
CA VAL A 148 -13.79 -9.74 2.80
C VAL A 148 -15.15 -9.10 3.14
N GLU A 149 -16.23 -9.90 3.08
CA GLU A 149 -17.58 -9.48 3.45
C GLU A 149 -17.77 -9.40 4.98
#